data_399e215c1feaad13c595cb97e6e3e7f7
#
_entry.id   399e215c1feaad13c595cb97e6e3e7f7
#
_cell.length_a   1.000
_cell.length_b   1.000
_cell.length_c   1.000
_cell.angle_alpha   90.00
_cell.angle_beta   90.00
_cell.angle_gamma   90.00
#
_symmetry.space_group_name_H-M   'P 1'
#
loop_
_entity.id
_entity.type
_entity.pdbx_description
1 polymer ?
#
loop_
_entity_poly.entity_id
_entity_poly.type
_entity_poly.pdbx_seq_one_letter_code
_entity_poly.pdbx_strand_id
1 'polypeptide(L)'
;GGCTNTERLVYTFDPPPRPVGRRSGGTRPPLNPVDPTPTGGLVGRNGSGPGGSSIFGYRRRTGVVRAPLAQPNETLRALNLEEPRNGERSEVFCTKVGTTNPDEMYIIGAHMDGHGFGEAANDNGSGTAIVMELARIFSAPDVQTGRSIRFVLWNNEETGLNGSAAYVEQRRERQGLEDPPGSGRYPEPRWLGMIQHDMMLFDHGAPGPDGRVSRDQRPEADVNIEFQTDSALALESRDLAFFFKSANDAYATDYPAAVGPHMTNTDSTPFMNVTPAISLRENERGMHIGAGWDPHWHQPTDLYVTFTDDDFRLGLNAAQTTLAAIAQLVDATVSAP
;
A
#
# COMPACT_ATOMS: atom_id res chain seq x y z
N GLY A 1 -11.40 1.14 20.76
CA GLY A 1 -11.63 -0.19 20.48
C GLY A 1 -11.60 -0.54 19.01
N GLY A 2 -10.64 -1.23 18.56
CA GLY A 2 -10.59 -1.91 17.26
C GLY A 2 -10.95 -3.39 17.42
N CYS A 3 -10.48 -4.22 16.53
CA CYS A 3 -10.63 -5.67 16.62
C CYS A 3 -10.11 -6.21 17.96
N THR A 4 -10.88 -7.09 18.58
CA THR A 4 -10.53 -7.70 19.87
C THR A 4 -9.76 -9.01 19.75
N ASN A 5 -9.66 -9.56 18.53
CA ASN A 5 -9.04 -10.84 18.21
C ASN A 5 -7.77 -10.68 17.36
N THR A 6 -6.89 -9.79 17.76
CA THR A 6 -5.63 -9.56 17.07
C THR A 6 -4.75 -10.80 17.12
N GLU A 7 -4.28 -11.23 15.98
CA GLU A 7 -3.40 -12.38 15.79
C GLU A 7 -2.09 -11.96 15.12
N ARG A 8 -1.10 -12.82 15.21
CA ARG A 8 0.18 -12.70 14.48
C ARG A 8 0.38 -13.93 13.61
N LEU A 9 0.79 -13.70 12.38
CA LEU A 9 1.35 -14.74 11.54
C LEU A 9 2.87 -14.57 11.53
N VAL A 10 3.56 -15.62 11.96
CA VAL A 10 5.03 -15.63 12.05
C VAL A 10 5.61 -16.29 10.82
N TYR A 11 6.69 -15.71 10.30
CA TYR A 11 7.48 -16.27 9.21
C TYR A 11 8.97 -15.99 9.43
N THR A 12 9.81 -16.73 8.73
CA THR A 12 11.26 -16.49 8.77
C THR A 12 11.65 -15.56 7.63
N PHE A 13 12.26 -14.44 7.97
CA PHE A 13 12.87 -13.54 7.00
C PHE A 13 14.35 -13.91 6.82
N ASP A 14 14.74 -14.12 5.57
CA ASP A 14 16.12 -14.32 5.17
C ASP A 14 16.48 -13.24 4.13
N PRO A 15 17.18 -12.17 4.54
CA PRO A 15 17.47 -11.09 3.63
C PRO A 15 18.32 -11.61 2.46
N PRO A 16 18.04 -11.17 1.23
CA PRO A 16 18.81 -11.60 0.07
C PRO A 16 20.30 -11.26 0.30
N PRO A 17 21.22 -12.14 -0.14
CA PRO A 17 22.63 -11.90 0.02
C PRO A 17 23.01 -10.57 -0.64
N ARG A 18 23.74 -9.73 0.09
CA ARG A 18 24.19 -8.46 -0.48
C ARG A 18 24.92 -8.74 -1.79
N PRO A 19 24.59 -8.01 -2.87
CA PRO A 19 25.37 -8.14 -4.10
C PRO A 19 26.83 -7.87 -3.78
N VAL A 20 27.65 -8.88 -3.86
CA VAL A 20 29.10 -8.74 -3.70
C VAL A 20 29.60 -7.86 -4.84
N GLY A 21 29.83 -6.60 -4.52
CA GLY A 21 30.62 -5.64 -5.25
C GLY A 21 30.55 -5.66 -6.78
N ARG A 22 29.59 -4.95 -7.38
CA ARG A 22 29.98 -4.10 -8.50
C ARG A 22 30.34 -2.73 -7.93
N ARG A 23 31.61 -2.51 -7.66
CA ARG A 23 32.17 -1.18 -7.59
C ARG A 23 31.89 -0.52 -8.92
N SER A 24 30.81 0.23 -9.04
CA SER A 24 30.67 1.21 -10.09
C SER A 24 31.70 2.30 -9.80
N GLY A 25 32.86 2.17 -10.40
CA GLY A 25 33.94 3.18 -10.33
C GLY A 25 33.59 4.44 -11.10
N GLY A 26 32.54 5.11 -10.69
CA GLY A 26 32.19 6.45 -11.13
C GLY A 26 31.93 7.29 -9.91
N THR A 27 32.74 8.31 -9.70
CA THR A 27 32.46 9.39 -8.76
C THR A 27 31.15 10.05 -9.19
N ARG A 28 30.04 9.65 -8.55
CA ARG A 28 28.77 10.33 -8.71
C ARG A 28 28.91 11.71 -8.04
N PRO A 29 28.54 12.78 -8.71
CA PRO A 29 28.40 14.05 -8.03
C PRO A 29 27.45 13.87 -6.85
N PRO A 30 27.75 14.45 -5.69
CA PRO A 30 26.85 14.43 -4.55
C PRO A 30 25.53 15.03 -4.98
N LEU A 31 24.46 14.27 -4.84
CA LEU A 31 23.12 14.78 -5.04
C LEU A 31 22.77 15.66 -3.84
N ASN A 32 22.15 16.77 -4.08
CA ASN A 32 21.70 17.65 -3.01
C ASN A 32 20.49 17.03 -2.33
N PRO A 33 20.57 16.60 -1.06
CA PRO A 33 19.45 16.00 -0.36
C PRO A 33 18.30 16.99 -0.10
N VAL A 34 18.54 18.28 -0.31
CA VAL A 34 17.55 19.35 -0.09
C VAL A 34 16.85 19.76 -1.40
N ASP A 35 17.33 19.28 -2.53
CA ASP A 35 16.69 19.55 -3.83
C ASP A 35 16.05 18.28 -4.38
N PRO A 36 14.77 18.05 -4.10
CA PRO A 36 14.03 16.92 -4.64
C PRO A 36 13.68 17.11 -6.13
N THR A 37 13.99 18.27 -6.74
CA THR A 37 13.63 18.52 -8.12
C THR A 37 14.40 17.61 -9.07
N PRO A 38 13.72 16.97 -10.04
CA PRO A 38 14.39 16.18 -11.07
C PRO A 38 15.28 17.08 -11.94
N THR A 39 16.58 17.00 -11.73
CA THR A 39 17.49 17.52 -12.73
C THR A 39 17.43 16.60 -13.94
N GLY A 40 16.91 17.07 -15.04
CA GLY A 40 17.03 16.38 -16.31
C GLY A 40 15.89 15.45 -16.67
N GLY A 41 14.67 15.83 -16.44
CA GLY A 41 13.55 15.17 -17.06
C GLY A 41 12.66 14.36 -16.11
N LEU A 42 11.58 13.98 -16.66
CA LEU A 42 10.56 13.17 -16.03
C LEU A 42 11.19 11.90 -15.46
N VAL A 43 10.89 11.63 -14.24
CA VAL A 43 11.14 10.35 -13.63
C VAL A 43 10.24 9.36 -14.32
N GLY A 44 10.77 8.61 -15.24
CA GLY A 44 9.97 7.60 -15.95
C GLY A 44 9.93 6.31 -15.18
N ARG A 45 8.88 5.63 -15.42
CA ARG A 45 8.67 4.29 -15.02
C ARG A 45 9.70 3.34 -15.65
N ASN A 46 10.10 2.32 -14.93
CA ASN A 46 10.95 1.22 -15.42
C ASN A 46 12.31 1.61 -15.97
N GLY A 47 12.76 2.80 -15.77
CA GLY A 47 14.03 3.23 -16.32
C GLY A 47 14.10 3.19 -17.84
N SER A 48 12.97 3.21 -18.53
CA SER A 48 12.87 3.08 -19.99
C SER A 48 12.86 4.40 -20.74
N GLY A 49 13.14 5.51 -20.08
CA GLY A 49 13.42 6.77 -20.76
C GLY A 49 14.78 6.77 -21.48
N PRO A 50 15.08 7.75 -22.34
CA PRO A 50 16.39 7.90 -22.94
C PRO A 50 17.48 7.88 -21.86
N GLY A 51 18.30 6.83 -21.87
CA GLY A 51 19.29 6.59 -20.80
C GLY A 51 18.84 5.64 -19.69
N GLY A 52 17.68 5.03 -19.79
CA GLY A 52 17.24 3.91 -18.94
C GLY A 52 17.16 4.19 -17.46
N SER A 53 16.83 5.40 -17.02
CA SER A 53 17.12 5.74 -15.63
C SER A 53 16.15 6.68 -14.91
N SER A 54 14.96 6.84 -15.41
CA SER A 54 14.10 7.86 -14.84
C SER A 54 13.54 7.49 -13.46
N ILE A 55 13.09 6.28 -13.23
CA ILE A 55 12.89 5.75 -11.87
C ILE A 55 14.20 5.80 -11.08
N PHE A 56 15.27 5.46 -11.72
CA PHE A 56 16.59 5.58 -11.09
C PHE A 56 17.01 7.03 -10.85
N GLY A 57 16.45 8.00 -11.52
CA GLY A 57 16.62 9.39 -11.19
C GLY A 57 16.16 9.68 -9.76
N TYR A 58 14.97 9.26 -9.43
CA TYR A 58 14.44 9.35 -8.06
C TYR A 58 15.21 8.46 -7.11
N ARG A 59 15.38 7.18 -7.44
CA ARG A 59 16.18 6.27 -6.64
C ARG A 59 17.65 6.70 -6.52
N ARG A 60 18.17 7.44 -7.49
CA ARG A 60 19.50 8.04 -7.37
C ARG A 60 19.51 9.19 -6.40
N ARG A 61 18.43 9.92 -6.26
CA ARG A 61 18.27 10.93 -5.21
C ARG A 61 18.06 10.28 -3.88
N THR A 62 17.21 9.29 -3.82
CA THR A 62 17.12 8.42 -2.65
C THR A 62 18.42 7.72 -2.37
N GLY A 63 19.24 7.45 -3.39
CA GLY A 63 20.59 6.91 -3.23
C GLY A 63 21.53 7.80 -2.43
N VAL A 64 21.38 9.12 -2.49
CA VAL A 64 22.10 10.06 -1.60
C VAL A 64 21.55 10.02 -0.20
N VAL A 65 20.28 9.87 -0.12
CA VAL A 65 19.54 9.72 1.11
C VAL A 65 19.85 8.39 1.80
N ARG A 66 20.26 7.38 1.06
CA ARG A 66 20.86 6.16 1.61
C ARG A 66 22.17 6.39 2.35
N ALA A 67 22.71 7.60 2.30
CA ALA A 67 23.70 7.98 3.29
C ALA A 67 22.96 8.12 4.63
N PRO A 68 23.21 7.27 5.63
CA PRO A 68 22.49 7.33 6.92
C PRO A 68 22.58 8.71 7.57
N LEU A 69 23.63 9.45 7.26
CA LEU A 69 23.89 10.80 7.77
C LEU A 69 23.03 11.89 7.13
N ALA A 70 22.32 11.59 6.04
CA ALA A 70 21.40 12.55 5.40
C ALA A 70 20.15 12.82 6.21
N GLN A 71 19.74 11.87 7.06
CA GLN A 71 18.58 12.03 7.95
C GLN A 71 18.95 12.91 9.15
N PRO A 72 18.30 14.08 9.34
CA PRO A 72 18.60 14.97 10.45
C PRO A 72 18.12 14.43 11.80
N ASN A 73 17.05 13.65 11.83
CA ASN A 73 16.55 13.03 13.05
C ASN A 73 17.49 11.90 13.50
N GLU A 74 17.99 11.98 14.72
CA GLU A 74 18.97 11.02 15.24
C GLU A 74 18.42 9.61 15.41
N THR A 75 17.16 9.49 15.79
CA THR A 75 16.51 8.19 15.98
C THR A 75 16.32 7.49 14.63
N LEU A 76 15.78 8.19 13.64
CA LEU A 76 15.62 7.65 12.29
C LEU A 76 16.98 7.36 11.65
N ARG A 77 17.98 8.20 11.89
CA ARG A 77 19.34 7.98 11.42
C ARG A 77 19.96 6.72 12.02
N ALA A 78 19.70 6.43 13.29
CA ALA A 78 20.14 5.21 13.93
C ALA A 78 19.48 3.97 13.31
N LEU A 79 18.18 4.02 13.04
CA LEU A 79 17.44 2.94 12.37
C LEU A 79 18.02 2.65 10.97
N ASN A 80 18.44 3.68 10.22
CA ASN A 80 19.07 3.51 8.91
C ASN A 80 20.42 2.75 8.95
N LEU A 81 21.05 2.70 10.10
CA LEU A 81 22.30 1.97 10.32
C LEU A 81 22.07 0.51 10.71
N GLU A 82 20.84 0.15 11.03
CA GLU A 82 20.53 -1.23 11.37
C GLU A 82 20.67 -2.12 10.14
N GLU A 83 21.40 -3.20 10.31
CA GLU A 83 21.52 -4.21 9.26
C GLU A 83 20.30 -5.13 9.29
N PRO A 84 19.70 -5.40 8.13
CA PRO A 84 18.68 -6.43 8.05
C PRO A 84 19.25 -7.75 8.56
N ARG A 85 18.63 -8.31 9.57
CA ARG A 85 19.02 -9.60 10.14
C ARG A 85 18.00 -10.64 9.77
N ASN A 86 18.48 -11.85 9.44
CA ASN A 86 17.60 -13.01 9.36
C ASN A 86 16.97 -13.29 10.72
N GLY A 87 15.84 -13.94 10.71
CA GLY A 87 15.10 -14.32 11.90
C GLY A 87 13.59 -14.20 11.75
N GLU A 88 12.91 -14.46 12.83
CA GLU A 88 11.45 -14.34 12.85
C GLU A 88 10.98 -12.92 12.64
N ARG A 89 9.93 -12.82 11.84
CA ARG A 89 9.12 -11.63 11.63
C ARG A 89 7.65 -12.01 11.78
N SER A 90 6.81 -11.01 11.95
CA SER A 90 5.38 -11.26 12.00
C SER A 90 4.63 -10.10 11.36
N GLU A 91 3.56 -10.42 10.71
CA GLU A 91 2.48 -9.51 10.40
C GLU A 91 1.39 -9.61 11.45
N VAL A 92 0.59 -8.58 11.53
CA VAL A 92 -0.51 -8.47 12.51
C VAL A 92 -1.81 -8.36 11.77
N PHE A 93 -2.79 -9.14 12.17
CA PHE A 93 -4.13 -9.05 11.60
C PHE A 93 -5.22 -9.25 12.65
N CYS A 94 -6.43 -8.84 12.30
CA CYS A 94 -7.64 -9.19 13.05
C CYS A 94 -8.78 -9.46 12.08
N THR A 95 -9.79 -10.20 12.52
CA THR A 95 -10.91 -10.59 11.67
C THR A 95 -12.23 -10.17 12.29
N LYS A 96 -13.01 -9.36 11.58
CA LYS A 96 -14.45 -9.21 11.83
C LYS A 96 -15.14 -10.43 11.23
N VAL A 97 -15.68 -11.31 12.04
CA VAL A 97 -16.36 -12.53 11.59
C VAL A 97 -17.75 -12.17 11.07
N GLY A 98 -18.07 -12.65 9.88
CA GLY A 98 -19.39 -12.51 9.27
C GLY A 98 -20.47 -13.31 9.99
N THR A 99 -21.69 -12.81 9.94
CA THR A 99 -22.83 -13.45 10.64
C THR A 99 -23.58 -14.45 9.78
N THR A 100 -23.56 -14.30 8.46
CA THR A 100 -24.31 -15.14 7.52
C THR A 100 -23.38 -16.08 6.75
N ASN A 101 -22.25 -15.57 6.29
CA ASN A 101 -21.23 -16.30 5.52
C ASN A 101 -19.85 -16.12 6.17
N PRO A 102 -19.65 -16.70 7.38
CA PRO A 102 -18.38 -16.54 8.11
C PRO A 102 -17.20 -17.21 7.41
N ASP A 103 -17.47 -18.13 6.49
CA ASP A 103 -16.51 -18.84 5.64
C ASP A 103 -16.08 -18.07 4.39
N GLU A 104 -16.60 -16.85 4.17
CA GLU A 104 -16.24 -15.95 3.08
C GLU A 104 -15.61 -14.67 3.62
N MET A 105 -14.55 -14.18 2.97
CA MET A 105 -13.77 -13.08 3.52
C MET A 105 -13.19 -12.15 2.45
N TYR A 106 -13.23 -10.85 2.73
CA TYR A 106 -12.38 -9.86 2.08
C TYR A 106 -11.18 -9.52 2.96
N ILE A 107 -10.02 -9.31 2.35
CA ILE A 107 -8.78 -8.90 3.04
C ILE A 107 -8.49 -7.44 2.69
N ILE A 108 -8.27 -6.63 3.71
CA ILE A 108 -7.88 -5.22 3.59
C ILE A 108 -6.52 -5.06 4.23
N GLY A 109 -5.53 -4.65 3.47
CA GLY A 109 -4.15 -4.59 3.92
C GLY A 109 -3.43 -3.30 3.60
N ALA A 110 -2.36 -3.07 4.35
CA ALA A 110 -1.30 -2.10 4.11
C ALA A 110 -0.02 -2.62 4.74
N HIS A 111 1.14 -2.24 4.24
CA HIS A 111 2.36 -2.57 4.96
C HIS A 111 2.66 -1.55 6.07
N MET A 112 3.26 -2.03 7.14
CA MET A 112 3.57 -1.23 8.32
C MET A 112 5.07 -0.94 8.48
N ASP A 113 5.90 -1.55 7.63
CA ASP A 113 7.31 -1.23 7.55
C ASP A 113 7.53 -0.07 6.58
N GLY A 114 8.67 0.57 6.70
CA GLY A 114 9.08 1.66 5.83
C GLY A 114 10.59 1.68 5.70
N HIS A 115 11.10 2.47 4.77
CA HIS A 115 12.53 2.49 4.46
C HIS A 115 13.42 3.08 5.56
N GLY A 116 12.87 3.72 6.59
CA GLY A 116 13.65 4.31 7.69
C GLY A 116 14.42 5.58 7.31
N PHE A 117 14.36 6.04 6.08
CA PHE A 117 15.00 7.29 5.67
C PHE A 117 14.23 8.51 6.16
N GLY A 118 12.90 8.42 6.23
CA GLY A 118 11.97 9.34 6.83
C GLY A 118 11.18 8.67 7.96
N GLU A 119 9.99 9.18 8.23
CA GLU A 119 9.02 8.59 9.15
C GLU A 119 8.13 7.55 8.45
N ALA A 120 8.27 7.41 7.13
CA ALA A 120 7.39 6.62 6.28
C ALA A 120 5.92 7.05 6.43
N ALA A 121 5.69 8.37 6.50
CA ALA A 121 4.37 8.91 6.75
C ALA A 121 3.40 8.62 5.60
N ASN A 122 3.88 8.70 4.35
CA ASN A 122 3.14 8.30 3.17
C ASN A 122 3.38 6.85 2.81
N ASP A 123 4.63 6.40 2.80
CA ASP A 123 5.04 5.04 2.40
C ASP A 123 5.53 4.21 3.60
N ASN A 124 4.65 3.51 4.41
CA ASN A 124 3.19 3.42 4.19
C ASN A 124 2.40 3.63 5.49
N GLY A 125 2.72 4.68 6.22
CA GLY A 125 1.92 5.14 7.37
C GLY A 125 0.49 5.49 6.96
N SER A 126 0.30 6.05 5.75
CA SER A 126 -0.99 6.41 5.21
C SER A 126 -1.92 5.21 5.03
N GLY A 127 -1.48 4.17 4.35
CA GLY A 127 -2.24 2.94 4.18
C GLY A 127 -2.49 2.23 5.51
N THR A 128 -1.48 2.17 6.38
CA THR A 128 -1.62 1.63 7.73
C THR A 128 -2.74 2.34 8.52
N ALA A 129 -2.78 3.67 8.48
CA ALA A 129 -3.82 4.45 9.15
C ALA A 129 -5.22 4.16 8.58
N ILE A 130 -5.35 4.03 7.26
CA ILE A 130 -6.62 3.66 6.60
C ILE A 130 -7.10 2.29 7.08
N VAL A 131 -6.24 1.27 7.07
CA VAL A 131 -6.59 -0.09 7.51
C VAL A 131 -7.02 -0.09 8.98
N MET A 132 -6.31 0.64 9.84
CA MET A 132 -6.65 0.75 11.27
C MET A 132 -7.99 1.45 11.49
N GLU A 133 -8.28 2.50 10.73
CA GLU A 133 -9.55 3.21 10.83
C GLU A 133 -10.73 2.36 10.31
N LEU A 134 -10.55 1.67 9.19
CA LEU A 134 -11.55 0.72 8.69
C LEU A 134 -11.82 -0.40 9.70
N ALA A 135 -10.76 -0.94 10.32
CA ALA A 135 -10.89 -1.94 11.38
C ALA A 135 -11.69 -1.40 12.58
N ARG A 136 -11.46 -0.13 12.97
CA ARG A 136 -12.21 0.54 14.04
C ARG A 136 -13.69 0.69 13.70
N ILE A 137 -14.00 1.13 12.48
CA ILE A 137 -15.38 1.37 12.03
C ILE A 137 -16.14 0.05 11.95
N PHE A 138 -15.63 -0.94 11.23
CA PHE A 138 -16.31 -2.23 11.07
C PHE A 138 -16.41 -3.03 12.38
N SER A 139 -15.52 -2.77 13.35
CA SER A 139 -15.58 -3.42 14.67
C SER A 139 -16.46 -2.70 15.67
N ALA A 140 -17.13 -1.60 15.28
CA ALA A 140 -18.08 -0.93 16.17
C ALA A 140 -19.22 -1.89 16.58
N PRO A 141 -19.71 -1.82 17.82
CA PRO A 141 -20.67 -2.80 18.34
C PRO A 141 -22.01 -2.84 17.60
N ASP A 142 -22.39 -1.73 16.98
CA ASP A 142 -23.60 -1.56 16.19
C ASP A 142 -23.45 -1.95 14.73
N VAL A 143 -22.23 -2.28 14.27
CA VAL A 143 -21.95 -2.73 12.91
C VAL A 143 -21.92 -4.24 12.84
N GLN A 144 -22.73 -4.82 11.97
CA GLN A 144 -22.72 -6.24 11.62
C GLN A 144 -22.38 -6.42 10.14
N THR A 145 -21.75 -7.52 9.80
CA THR A 145 -21.40 -7.88 8.43
C THR A 145 -21.87 -9.29 8.12
N GLY A 146 -22.38 -9.51 6.92
CA GLY A 146 -22.78 -10.84 6.47
C GLY A 146 -21.56 -11.74 6.23
N ARG A 147 -20.51 -11.19 5.61
CA ARG A 147 -19.22 -11.85 5.35
C ARG A 147 -18.14 -11.34 6.28
N SER A 148 -17.08 -12.11 6.43
CA SER A 148 -15.93 -11.75 7.24
C SER A 148 -15.05 -10.69 6.55
N ILE A 149 -14.35 -9.90 7.36
CA ILE A 149 -13.33 -8.94 6.89
C ILE A 149 -12.06 -9.19 7.70
N ARG A 150 -10.93 -9.34 7.03
CA ARG A 150 -9.62 -9.37 7.66
C ARG A 150 -8.86 -8.08 7.40
N PHE A 151 -8.43 -7.44 8.45
CA PHE A 151 -7.57 -6.25 8.42
C PHE A 151 -6.16 -6.69 8.75
N VAL A 152 -5.21 -6.40 7.84
CA VAL A 152 -3.82 -6.89 7.96
C VAL A 152 -2.84 -5.75 7.82
N LEU A 153 -1.84 -5.74 8.69
CA LEU A 153 -0.64 -4.92 8.56
C LEU A 153 0.53 -5.82 8.20
N TRP A 154 0.96 -5.73 6.93
CA TRP A 154 2.06 -6.53 6.40
C TRP A 154 3.41 -6.04 6.90
N ASN A 155 4.37 -6.92 6.97
CA ASN A 155 5.75 -6.58 7.31
C ASN A 155 6.70 -7.02 6.19
N ASN A 156 7.84 -6.36 6.09
CA ASN A 156 8.84 -6.65 5.06
C ASN A 156 8.34 -6.49 3.61
N GLU A 157 7.44 -5.55 3.36
CA GLU A 157 7.07 -5.13 2.00
C GLU A 157 8.30 -4.58 1.30
N GLU A 158 8.98 -3.65 1.94
CA GLU A 158 10.13 -2.89 1.45
C GLU A 158 11.37 -3.75 1.15
N THR A 159 11.36 -4.96 1.61
CA THR A 159 12.42 -5.95 1.38
C THR A 159 12.03 -7.04 0.40
N GLY A 160 10.85 -6.96 -0.21
CA GLY A 160 10.37 -7.82 -1.29
C GLY A 160 9.07 -8.58 -1.01
N LEU A 161 8.08 -7.92 -0.41
CA LEU A 161 6.73 -8.47 -0.17
C LEU A 161 6.74 -9.75 0.69
N ASN A 162 7.69 -9.85 1.63
CA ASN A 162 7.95 -11.13 2.31
C ASN A 162 6.80 -11.55 3.23
N GLY A 163 6.16 -10.59 3.92
CA GLY A 163 5.04 -10.88 4.82
C GLY A 163 3.82 -11.36 4.06
N SER A 164 3.36 -10.60 3.09
CA SER A 164 2.20 -10.97 2.27
C SER A 164 2.41 -12.28 1.50
N ALA A 165 3.62 -12.51 0.99
CA ALA A 165 3.97 -13.77 0.35
C ALA A 165 3.93 -14.95 1.34
N ALA A 166 4.46 -14.77 2.54
CA ALA A 166 4.42 -15.78 3.60
C ALA A 166 2.96 -16.09 4.04
N TYR A 167 2.11 -15.06 4.11
CA TYR A 167 0.70 -15.24 4.40
C TYR A 167 0.02 -16.10 3.33
N VAL A 168 0.19 -15.77 2.06
CA VAL A 168 -0.37 -16.55 0.95
C VAL A 168 0.14 -17.99 0.99
N GLU A 169 1.43 -18.20 1.17
CA GLU A 169 2.02 -19.54 1.25
C GLU A 169 1.43 -20.37 2.39
N GLN A 170 1.29 -19.79 3.58
CA GLN A 170 0.82 -20.52 4.77
C GLN A 170 -0.69 -20.72 4.82
N ARG A 171 -1.48 -19.85 4.14
CA ARG A 171 -2.92 -19.78 4.36
C ARG A 171 -3.78 -20.20 3.17
N ARG A 172 -3.28 -20.10 1.93
CA ARG A 172 -4.09 -20.38 0.74
C ARG A 172 -4.76 -21.75 0.73
N GLU A 173 -4.09 -22.77 1.26
CA GLU A 173 -4.63 -24.13 1.29
C GLU A 173 -5.57 -24.40 2.49
N ARG A 174 -5.74 -23.40 3.36
CA ARG A 174 -6.61 -23.49 4.54
C ARG A 174 -7.95 -22.81 4.35
N GLN A 175 -8.15 -22.18 3.22
CA GLN A 175 -9.35 -21.40 2.93
C GLN A 175 -10.62 -22.24 3.03
N GLY A 176 -11.60 -21.77 3.81
CA GLY A 176 -12.89 -22.41 3.99
C GLY A 176 -12.86 -23.71 4.81
N LEU A 177 -11.72 -24.05 5.42
CA LEU A 177 -11.64 -25.22 6.29
C LEU A 177 -12.06 -24.87 7.72
N GLU A 178 -12.97 -25.67 8.25
CA GLU A 178 -13.38 -25.57 9.66
C GLU A 178 -12.30 -26.12 10.60
N ASP A 179 -12.10 -25.43 11.71
CA ASP A 179 -11.23 -25.88 12.78
C ASP A 179 -11.86 -25.60 14.17
N PRO A 180 -12.26 -26.62 14.93
CA PRO A 180 -12.31 -28.03 14.53
C PRO A 180 -13.44 -28.34 13.52
N PRO A 181 -13.36 -29.44 12.77
CA PRO A 181 -14.41 -29.83 11.82
C PRO A 181 -15.81 -29.89 12.46
N GLY A 182 -16.80 -29.31 11.77
CA GLY A 182 -18.19 -29.22 12.24
C GLY A 182 -18.46 -28.15 13.29
N SER A 183 -17.47 -27.26 13.55
CA SER A 183 -17.60 -26.18 14.54
C SER A 183 -18.26 -24.91 14.01
N GLY A 184 -18.33 -24.73 12.69
CA GLY A 184 -18.71 -23.46 12.06
C GLY A 184 -17.65 -22.36 12.22
N ARG A 185 -16.44 -22.70 12.66
CA ARG A 185 -15.33 -21.77 12.84
C ARG A 185 -14.35 -21.91 11.69
N TYR A 186 -14.07 -20.84 11.01
CA TYR A 186 -13.17 -20.76 9.87
C TYR A 186 -11.98 -19.87 10.20
N PRO A 187 -10.86 -20.42 10.69
CA PRO A 187 -9.65 -19.62 10.98
C PRO A 187 -9.12 -18.91 9.75
N GLU A 188 -9.35 -19.52 8.57
CA GLU A 188 -9.04 -18.92 7.27
C GLU A 188 -10.26 -19.05 6.34
N PRO A 189 -11.19 -18.09 6.35
CA PRO A 189 -12.30 -18.07 5.40
C PRO A 189 -11.81 -17.99 3.96
N ARG A 190 -12.65 -18.39 3.01
CA ARG A 190 -12.38 -18.31 1.59
C ARG A 190 -12.20 -16.83 1.16
N TRP A 191 -11.12 -16.53 0.49
CA TRP A 191 -10.81 -15.19 0.04
C TRP A 191 -11.65 -14.82 -1.19
N LEU A 192 -12.42 -13.76 -1.07
CA LEU A 192 -13.23 -13.21 -2.16
C LEU A 192 -12.55 -12.04 -2.86
N GLY A 193 -11.62 -11.39 -2.19
CA GLY A 193 -10.84 -10.30 -2.72
C GLY A 193 -9.81 -9.78 -1.72
N MET A 194 -8.71 -9.24 -2.25
CA MET A 194 -7.66 -8.56 -1.49
C MET A 194 -7.53 -7.11 -1.96
N ILE A 195 -7.56 -6.19 -1.02
CA ILE A 195 -7.49 -4.76 -1.24
C ILE A 195 -6.29 -4.21 -0.47
N GLN A 196 -5.31 -3.71 -1.20
CA GLN A 196 -4.11 -3.08 -0.63
C GLN A 196 -4.22 -1.56 -0.67
N HIS A 197 -3.76 -0.91 0.38
CA HIS A 197 -3.57 0.54 0.43
C HIS A 197 -2.09 0.84 0.54
N ASP A 198 -1.59 1.73 -0.34
CA ASP A 198 -0.18 1.99 -0.42
C ASP A 198 0.09 3.38 -0.99
N MET A 199 0.61 4.30 -0.15
CA MET A 199 0.91 5.68 -0.50
C MET A 199 -0.33 6.49 -0.89
N MET A 200 -0.99 7.11 0.08
CA MET A 200 -2.29 7.79 -0.10
C MET A 200 -2.29 9.25 0.36
N LEU A 201 -1.15 9.92 0.46
CA LEU A 201 -1.10 11.31 0.93
C LEU A 201 -0.60 12.32 -0.11
N PHE A 202 0.07 11.90 -1.17
CA PHE A 202 0.63 12.86 -2.10
C PHE A 202 -0.34 13.18 -3.24
N ASP A 203 -0.97 14.34 -3.15
CA ASP A 203 -1.87 14.87 -4.18
C ASP A 203 -1.36 16.18 -4.73
N HIS A 204 -0.29 16.12 -5.51
CA HIS A 204 0.27 17.27 -6.18
C HIS A 204 0.22 17.07 -7.70
N GLY A 205 -0.21 18.09 -8.40
CA GLY A 205 -0.28 18.10 -9.86
C GLY A 205 1.06 17.82 -10.53
N ALA A 206 1.01 17.58 -11.81
CA ALA A 206 2.21 17.45 -12.63
C ALA A 206 3.10 18.69 -12.51
N PRO A 207 4.43 18.53 -12.61
CA PRO A 207 5.31 19.67 -12.79
C PRO A 207 4.87 20.50 -14.00
N GLY A 208 4.71 21.81 -13.79
CA GLY A 208 4.47 22.75 -14.87
C GLY A 208 5.68 22.86 -15.81
N PRO A 209 5.57 23.64 -16.90
CA PRO A 209 6.68 23.87 -17.82
C PRO A 209 7.92 24.47 -17.16
N ASP A 210 7.77 25.09 -16.00
CA ASP A 210 8.84 25.65 -15.17
C ASP A 210 9.48 24.61 -14.23
N GLY A 211 9.04 23.37 -14.28
CA GLY A 211 9.49 22.26 -13.42
C GLY A 211 8.97 22.33 -11.99
N ARG A 212 8.07 23.28 -11.68
CA ARG A 212 7.45 23.34 -10.36
C ARG A 212 6.26 22.43 -10.30
N VAL A 213 6.17 21.67 -9.21
CA VAL A 213 5.00 20.86 -8.91
C VAL A 213 3.90 21.79 -8.42
N SER A 214 2.75 21.78 -9.11
CA SER A 214 1.56 22.46 -8.63
C SER A 214 1.03 21.72 -7.41
N ARG A 215 0.50 22.48 -6.46
CA ARG A 215 -0.29 21.91 -5.35
C ARG A 215 -1.74 21.67 -5.76
N ASP A 216 -2.10 22.11 -6.97
CA ASP A 216 -3.44 21.89 -7.47
C ASP A 216 -3.57 20.42 -7.87
N GLN A 217 -4.59 19.80 -7.38
CA GLN A 217 -4.96 18.43 -7.69
C GLN A 217 -5.17 18.23 -9.18
N ARG A 218 -4.84 17.04 -9.65
CA ARG A 218 -5.31 16.57 -10.93
C ARG A 218 -6.61 15.79 -10.73
N PRO A 219 -7.73 16.28 -11.27
CA PRO A 219 -9.03 15.66 -11.05
C PRO A 219 -9.13 14.21 -11.54
N GLU A 220 -8.20 13.78 -12.39
CA GLU A 220 -8.27 12.52 -13.11
C GLU A 220 -7.41 11.39 -12.52
N ALA A 221 -6.68 11.59 -11.44
CA ALA A 221 -5.70 10.60 -11.03
C ALA A 221 -5.43 10.50 -9.52
N ASP A 222 -6.32 11.01 -8.70
CA ASP A 222 -6.04 11.16 -7.27
C ASP A 222 -6.19 9.86 -6.49
N VAL A 223 -7.16 9.02 -6.84
CA VAL A 223 -7.28 7.67 -6.27
C VAL A 223 -7.14 6.65 -7.38
N ASN A 224 -5.98 6.03 -7.48
CA ASN A 224 -5.80 4.96 -8.45
C ASN A 224 -6.14 3.62 -7.86
N ILE A 225 -7.01 2.91 -8.59
CA ILE A 225 -7.38 1.54 -8.30
C ILE A 225 -6.72 0.66 -9.34
N GLU A 226 -5.66 -0.01 -8.94
CA GLU A 226 -4.81 -0.77 -9.84
C GLU A 226 -5.09 -2.28 -9.73
N PHE A 227 -5.00 -2.97 -10.88
CA PHE A 227 -5.05 -4.44 -10.96
C PHE A 227 -4.03 -4.97 -11.96
N GLN A 228 -3.66 -6.25 -11.85
CA GLN A 228 -2.66 -6.85 -12.75
C GLN A 228 -3.32 -7.55 -13.93
N THR A 229 -2.98 -7.12 -15.14
CA THR A 229 -3.61 -7.60 -16.39
C THR A 229 -3.14 -8.97 -16.84
N ASP A 230 -1.99 -9.43 -16.39
CA ASP A 230 -1.42 -10.74 -16.74
C ASP A 230 -1.59 -11.79 -15.63
N SER A 231 -2.38 -11.47 -14.60
CA SER A 231 -2.75 -12.42 -13.56
C SER A 231 -3.79 -13.43 -14.05
N ALA A 232 -3.85 -14.58 -13.39
CA ALA A 232 -4.85 -15.60 -13.67
C ALA A 232 -6.30 -15.10 -13.40
N LEU A 233 -6.46 -14.10 -12.55
CA LEU A 233 -7.74 -13.51 -12.13
C LEU A 233 -7.87 -12.04 -12.56
N ALA A 234 -7.29 -11.70 -13.72
CA ALA A 234 -7.27 -10.33 -14.22
C ALA A 234 -8.66 -9.74 -14.44
N LEU A 235 -9.61 -10.53 -14.93
CA LEU A 235 -10.98 -10.06 -15.18
C LEU A 235 -11.74 -9.80 -13.88
N GLU A 236 -11.64 -10.72 -12.94
CA GLU A 236 -12.26 -10.61 -11.63
C GLU A 236 -11.67 -9.44 -10.83
N SER A 237 -10.36 -9.26 -10.92
CA SER A 237 -9.66 -8.12 -10.29
C SER A 237 -10.07 -6.79 -10.92
N ARG A 238 -10.21 -6.74 -12.25
CA ARG A 238 -10.73 -5.57 -12.96
C ARG A 238 -12.15 -5.26 -12.52
N ASP A 239 -13.01 -6.26 -12.44
CA ASP A 239 -14.42 -6.07 -12.06
C ASP A 239 -14.51 -5.56 -10.60
N LEU A 240 -13.66 -6.07 -9.72
CA LEU A 240 -13.51 -5.55 -8.35
C LEU A 240 -13.02 -4.08 -8.36
N ALA A 241 -12.04 -3.74 -9.18
CA ALA A 241 -11.53 -2.37 -9.30
C ALA A 241 -12.62 -1.39 -9.77
N PHE A 242 -13.42 -1.77 -10.77
CA PHE A 242 -14.54 -0.96 -11.24
C PHE A 242 -15.68 -0.85 -10.21
N PHE A 243 -15.89 -1.88 -9.40
CA PHE A 243 -16.82 -1.82 -8.28
C PHE A 243 -16.38 -0.76 -7.26
N PHE A 244 -15.08 -0.74 -6.90
CA PHE A 244 -14.51 0.28 -6.02
C PHE A 244 -14.60 1.68 -6.64
N LYS A 245 -14.33 1.82 -7.94
CA LYS A 245 -14.55 3.09 -8.63
C LYS A 245 -16.01 3.54 -8.52
N SER A 246 -16.96 2.67 -8.71
CA SER A 246 -18.39 3.00 -8.59
C SER A 246 -18.75 3.44 -7.16
N ALA A 247 -18.11 2.85 -6.15
CA ALA A 247 -18.27 3.28 -4.77
C ALA A 247 -17.64 4.66 -4.52
N ASN A 248 -16.49 4.95 -5.11
CA ASN A 248 -15.90 6.29 -5.09
C ASN A 248 -16.83 7.32 -5.72
N ASP A 249 -17.30 7.06 -6.94
CA ASP A 249 -18.20 7.96 -7.68
C ASP A 249 -19.49 8.28 -6.89
N ALA A 250 -19.95 7.37 -6.04
CA ALA A 250 -21.18 7.52 -5.28
C ALA A 250 -21.00 8.12 -3.88
N TYR A 251 -19.89 7.84 -3.20
CA TYR A 251 -19.73 8.09 -1.77
C TYR A 251 -18.45 8.83 -1.37
N ALA A 252 -17.51 8.96 -2.27
CA ALA A 252 -16.19 9.56 -1.97
C ALA A 252 -15.80 10.52 -3.10
N THR A 253 -16.61 11.54 -3.32
CA THR A 253 -16.60 12.39 -4.53
C THR A 253 -15.60 13.53 -4.48
N ASP A 254 -14.87 13.73 -3.37
CA ASP A 254 -13.93 14.83 -3.26
C ASP A 254 -12.71 14.62 -4.18
N TYR A 255 -12.36 13.35 -4.41
CA TYR A 255 -11.28 12.95 -5.30
C TYR A 255 -11.75 11.83 -6.22
N PRO A 256 -11.77 12.05 -7.53
CA PRO A 256 -12.22 11.04 -8.47
C PRO A 256 -11.27 9.85 -8.50
N ALA A 257 -11.81 8.66 -8.71
CA ALA A 257 -10.99 7.47 -8.87
C ALA A 257 -10.80 7.10 -10.33
N ALA A 258 -9.60 6.62 -10.67
CA ALA A 258 -9.28 6.01 -11.96
C ALA A 258 -8.94 4.53 -11.78
N VAL A 259 -9.28 3.71 -12.77
CA VAL A 259 -8.91 2.29 -12.80
C VAL A 259 -7.76 2.11 -13.79
N GLY A 260 -6.66 1.54 -13.31
CA GLY A 260 -5.43 1.34 -14.09
C GLY A 260 -4.90 -0.09 -14.03
N PRO A 261 -4.27 -0.57 -15.12
CA PRO A 261 -3.75 -1.93 -15.22
C PRO A 261 -2.33 -2.04 -14.68
N HIS A 262 -2.08 -1.61 -13.45
CA HIS A 262 -0.70 -1.58 -12.95
C HIS A 262 -0.58 -1.84 -11.46
N MET A 263 -0.92 -3.03 -11.05
CA MET A 263 -0.66 -3.53 -9.72
C MET A 263 0.66 -4.32 -9.71
N THR A 264 1.74 -3.71 -9.28
CA THR A 264 3.02 -4.40 -9.05
C THR A 264 3.75 -3.76 -7.88
N ASN A 265 4.65 -4.48 -7.25
CA ASN A 265 5.49 -4.01 -6.16
C ASN A 265 4.72 -3.53 -4.94
N THR A 266 3.64 -4.23 -4.58
CA THR A 266 2.96 -4.06 -3.30
C THR A 266 2.29 -5.38 -2.88
N ASP A 267 1.80 -5.46 -1.67
CA ASP A 267 1.35 -6.69 -1.02
C ASP A 267 0.13 -7.37 -1.66
N SER A 268 -0.58 -6.70 -2.57
CA SER A 268 -1.59 -7.37 -3.41
C SER A 268 -0.99 -8.32 -4.45
N THR A 269 0.28 -8.15 -4.80
CA THR A 269 0.95 -8.95 -5.83
C THR A 269 1.00 -10.45 -5.52
N PRO A 270 1.34 -10.92 -4.31
CA PRO A 270 1.29 -12.34 -3.99
C PRO A 270 -0.09 -12.98 -4.11
N PHE A 271 -1.15 -12.18 -3.99
CA PHE A 271 -2.54 -12.65 -4.04
C PHE A 271 -3.11 -12.75 -5.46
N MET A 272 -2.56 -12.03 -6.43
CA MET A 272 -3.16 -11.79 -7.76
C MET A 272 -3.57 -13.04 -8.55
N ASN A 273 -2.95 -14.19 -8.27
CA ASN A 273 -3.27 -15.47 -8.93
C ASN A 273 -4.09 -16.41 -8.03
N VAL A 274 -4.49 -15.98 -6.84
CA VAL A 274 -5.18 -16.79 -5.84
C VAL A 274 -6.57 -16.24 -5.52
N THR A 275 -6.71 -14.93 -5.49
CA THR A 275 -7.98 -14.22 -5.31
C THR A 275 -7.96 -12.94 -6.15
N PRO A 276 -9.12 -12.36 -6.52
CA PRO A 276 -9.14 -11.03 -7.08
C PRO A 276 -8.37 -10.05 -6.20
N ALA A 277 -7.45 -9.29 -6.76
CA ALA A 277 -6.58 -8.42 -5.97
C ALA A 277 -6.42 -7.05 -6.64
N ILE A 278 -6.55 -6.00 -5.84
CA ILE A 278 -6.41 -4.62 -6.26
C ILE A 278 -5.55 -3.83 -5.27
N SER A 279 -5.00 -2.72 -5.75
CA SER A 279 -4.31 -1.75 -4.90
C SER A 279 -4.88 -0.36 -5.11
N LEU A 280 -5.08 0.38 -4.03
CA LEU A 280 -5.37 1.81 -4.06
C LEU A 280 -4.08 2.58 -3.82
N ARG A 281 -3.83 3.57 -4.67
CA ARG A 281 -2.64 4.44 -4.62
C ARG A 281 -2.99 5.87 -4.95
N GLU A 282 -2.11 6.79 -4.62
CA GLU A 282 -2.29 8.24 -4.78
C GLU A 282 -2.13 8.74 -6.21
N ASN A 283 -1.57 7.97 -7.12
CA ASN A 283 -1.35 8.38 -8.51
C ASN A 283 -1.23 7.21 -9.47
N GLU A 284 -1.56 7.48 -10.73
CA GLU A 284 -1.48 6.49 -11.79
C GLU A 284 -0.04 6.20 -12.17
N ARG A 285 0.40 4.97 -11.96
CA ARG A 285 1.74 4.51 -12.33
C ARG A 285 1.92 4.22 -13.81
N GLY A 286 0.81 4.18 -14.57
CA GLY A 286 0.85 3.80 -15.98
C GLY A 286 1.57 4.79 -16.86
N MET A 287 0.94 5.90 -17.12
CA MET A 287 1.37 6.87 -18.13
C MET A 287 2.00 8.14 -17.53
N HIS A 288 1.78 8.40 -16.26
CA HIS A 288 2.08 9.68 -15.62
C HIS A 288 3.16 9.61 -14.54
N ILE A 289 3.85 8.50 -14.42
CA ILE A 289 4.99 8.39 -13.52
C ILE A 289 6.02 9.45 -13.86
N GLY A 290 6.34 10.28 -12.88
CA GLY A 290 7.19 11.43 -13.00
C GLY A 290 6.44 12.74 -13.13
N ALA A 291 5.18 12.72 -13.51
CA ALA A 291 4.35 13.91 -13.61
C ALA A 291 3.44 14.12 -12.38
N GLY A 292 3.46 13.29 -11.42
CA GLY A 292 2.72 13.36 -10.16
C GLY A 292 3.27 12.40 -9.14
N TRP A 293 4.48 11.87 -9.38
CA TRP A 293 5.12 10.97 -8.46
C TRP A 293 5.55 11.70 -7.20
N ASP A 294 5.28 11.09 -6.05
CA ASP A 294 5.68 11.62 -4.76
C ASP A 294 7.21 11.83 -4.67
N PRO A 295 7.67 13.08 -4.55
CA PRO A 295 9.09 13.37 -4.39
C PRO A 295 9.65 12.94 -3.03
N HIS A 296 8.79 12.59 -2.10
CA HIS A 296 9.15 12.17 -0.74
C HIS A 296 9.28 10.66 -0.61
N TRP A 297 8.80 9.90 -1.60
CA TRP A 297 8.89 8.45 -1.63
C TRP A 297 10.32 7.95 -1.41
N HIS A 298 10.51 7.14 -0.36
CA HIS A 298 11.81 6.64 0.07
C HIS A 298 12.85 7.75 0.32
N GLN A 299 12.41 8.90 0.85
CA GLN A 299 13.24 10.05 1.16
C GLN A 299 13.20 10.39 2.66
N PRO A 300 14.22 11.12 3.19
CA PRO A 300 14.15 11.66 4.56
C PRO A 300 13.02 12.65 4.75
N THR A 301 12.43 13.11 3.67
CA THR A 301 11.32 14.07 3.65
C THR A 301 9.95 13.40 3.64
N ASP A 302 9.87 12.09 3.66
CA ASP A 302 8.63 11.36 3.96
C ASP A 302 8.34 11.44 5.46
N LEU A 303 7.85 12.60 5.88
CA LEU A 303 7.57 12.98 7.26
C LEU A 303 6.12 13.44 7.37
N TYR A 304 5.50 13.22 8.52
CA TYR A 304 4.14 13.68 8.79
C TYR A 304 3.97 15.18 8.51
N VAL A 305 4.96 16.01 8.90
CA VAL A 305 4.91 17.45 8.70
C VAL A 305 5.10 17.90 7.25
N THR A 306 5.45 17.02 6.35
CA THR A 306 5.61 17.31 4.93
C THR A 306 4.25 17.43 4.23
N PHE A 307 3.28 16.67 4.68
CA PHE A 307 1.96 16.55 4.07
C PHE A 307 1.00 17.57 4.67
N THR A 308 0.11 18.08 3.83
CA THR A 308 -0.87 19.11 4.18
C THR A 308 -2.24 18.49 4.47
N ASP A 309 -3.17 19.31 4.94
CA ASP A 309 -4.55 18.88 5.15
C ASP A 309 -5.22 18.38 3.86
N ASP A 310 -4.84 18.90 2.68
CA ASP A 310 -5.37 18.45 1.40
C ASP A 310 -4.84 17.04 1.06
N ASP A 311 -3.58 16.77 1.36
CA ASP A 311 -2.99 15.44 1.20
C ASP A 311 -3.72 14.43 2.10
N PHE A 312 -4.01 14.79 3.35
CA PHE A 312 -4.80 13.94 4.25
C PHE A 312 -6.25 13.74 3.82
N ARG A 313 -6.84 14.70 3.09
CA ARG A 313 -8.18 14.53 2.48
C ARG A 313 -8.18 13.47 1.39
N LEU A 314 -7.12 13.38 0.59
CA LEU A 314 -6.96 12.29 -0.37
C LEU A 314 -6.98 10.94 0.34
N GLY A 315 -6.21 10.78 1.43
CA GLY A 315 -6.22 9.57 2.25
C GLY A 315 -7.61 9.25 2.83
N LEU A 316 -8.32 10.28 3.31
CA LEU A 316 -9.70 10.15 3.78
C LEU A 316 -10.64 9.68 2.67
N ASN A 317 -10.52 10.25 1.47
CA ASN A 317 -11.33 9.86 0.32
C ASN A 317 -11.09 8.41 -0.11
N ALA A 318 -9.85 7.95 -0.06
CA ALA A 318 -9.51 6.55 -0.30
C ALA A 318 -10.12 5.62 0.77
N ALA A 319 -10.07 6.03 2.04
CA ALA A 319 -10.72 5.30 3.13
C ALA A 319 -12.24 5.23 2.93
N GLN A 320 -12.90 6.32 2.54
CA GLN A 320 -14.33 6.37 2.23
C GLN A 320 -14.69 5.49 1.05
N THR A 321 -13.86 5.49 0.00
CA THR A 321 -14.02 4.60 -1.16
C THR A 321 -14.03 3.14 -0.71
N THR A 322 -13.05 2.73 0.06
CA THR A 322 -12.94 1.35 0.55
C THR A 322 -14.06 1.01 1.54
N LEU A 323 -14.39 1.92 2.45
CA LEU A 323 -15.50 1.73 3.38
C LEU A 323 -16.81 1.46 2.64
N ALA A 324 -17.13 2.30 1.64
CA ALA A 324 -18.36 2.17 0.87
C ALA A 324 -18.41 0.89 0.02
N ALA A 325 -17.31 0.53 -0.62
CA ALA A 325 -17.21 -0.69 -1.41
C ALA A 325 -17.33 -1.95 -0.53
N ILE A 326 -16.54 -2.02 0.53
CA ILE A 326 -16.53 -3.18 1.42
C ILE A 326 -17.86 -3.33 2.15
N ALA A 327 -18.47 -2.24 2.63
CA ALA A 327 -19.78 -2.31 3.30
C ALA A 327 -20.83 -2.99 2.41
N GLN A 328 -20.84 -2.72 1.11
CA GLN A 328 -21.73 -3.38 0.16
C GLN A 328 -21.34 -4.85 -0.08
N LEU A 329 -20.05 -5.14 -0.27
CA LEU A 329 -19.57 -6.49 -0.56
C LEU A 329 -19.77 -7.47 0.60
N VAL A 330 -19.78 -6.97 1.82
CA VAL A 330 -19.95 -7.80 3.03
C VAL A 330 -21.35 -7.74 3.62
N ASP A 331 -22.30 -7.10 2.93
CA ASP A 331 -23.68 -6.90 3.41
C ASP A 331 -23.71 -6.25 4.81
N ALA A 332 -22.96 -5.16 4.98
CA ALA A 332 -22.85 -4.47 6.27
C ALA A 332 -24.16 -3.78 6.64
N THR A 333 -24.53 -3.88 7.89
CA THR A 333 -25.70 -3.21 8.49
C THR A 333 -25.31 -2.50 9.78
N VAL A 334 -25.98 -1.39 10.05
CA VAL A 334 -25.85 -0.66 11.31
C VAL A 334 -27.15 -0.81 12.08
N SER A 335 -27.07 -1.31 13.31
CA SER A 335 -28.24 -1.39 14.19
C SER A 335 -28.68 0.02 14.57
N ALA A 336 -29.97 0.28 14.53
CA ALA A 336 -30.49 1.53 15.08
C ALA A 336 -30.11 1.65 16.56
N PRO A 337 -29.77 2.87 17.02
CA PRO A 337 -29.42 3.11 18.40
C PRO A 337 -30.56 2.82 19.38
#